data_425836b92ba0c964c1139c7e2e3feaf3
#
_entry.id   425836b92ba0c964c1139c7e2e3feaf3
#
_cell.length_a   1.000
_cell.length_b   1.000
_cell.length_c   1.000
_cell.angle_alpha   90.00
_cell.angle_beta   90.00
_cell.angle_gamma   90.00
#
_symmetry.space_group_name_H-M   'P 1'
#
loop_
_entity.id
_entity.type
_entity.pdbx_description
1 polymer ?
#
loop_
_entity_poly.entity_id
_entity_poly.type
_entity_poly.pdbx_seq_one_letter_code
_entity_poly.pdbx_strand_id
1 'polypeptide(L)'
;MINHKRWQIVSDDSVWMFPADTKLSTVELPRITFEDGEELYGDRPYESCIFFANGESDVLCRYATQEEAIAGHEELEKKYGLKRCSKLKI
;
A
#
# COMPACT_ATOMS: atom_id res chain seq x y z
N MET A 1 -6.85 -17.16 16.55
CA MET A 1 -6.34 -16.64 15.50
C MET A 1 -6.50 -15.24 15.41
N ILE A 2 -5.57 -14.60 15.08
CA ILE A 2 -5.56 -13.25 15.04
C ILE A 2 -5.89 -12.74 13.75
N ASN A 3 -6.72 -11.80 13.68
CA ASN A 3 -7.04 -11.20 12.51
C ASN A 3 -6.24 -10.01 12.29
N HIS A 4 -5.40 -9.98 11.37
CA HIS A 4 -4.61 -8.87 11.12
C HIS A 4 -5.06 -8.14 9.95
N LYS A 5 -6.30 -7.88 9.84
CA LYS A 5 -6.76 -7.12 8.84
C LYS A 5 -6.23 -5.81 8.93
N ARG A 6 -5.11 -5.52 8.49
CA ARG A 6 -4.58 -4.21 8.52
C ARG A 6 -5.19 -3.38 7.43
N TRP A 7 -5.10 -2.08 7.59
CA TRP A 7 -5.63 -1.13 6.62
C TRP A 7 -4.86 -1.23 5.31
N GLN A 8 -5.57 -1.12 4.22
CA GLN A 8 -4.95 -1.24 2.91
C GLN A 8 -5.78 -0.56 1.85
N ILE A 9 -5.13 0.09 0.87
CA ILE A 9 -5.78 0.60 -0.31
C ILE A 9 -5.03 0.03 -1.49
N VAL A 10 -5.73 -0.45 -2.50
CA VAL A 10 -5.10 -1.03 -3.68
C VAL A 10 -5.69 -0.41 -4.93
N SER A 11 -4.82 -0.09 -5.89
CA SER A 11 -5.23 0.43 -7.18
C SER A 11 -4.43 -0.29 -8.26
N ASP A 12 -4.98 -0.42 -9.46
CA ASP A 12 -4.26 -1.10 -10.51
C ASP A 12 -4.67 -0.54 -11.87
N ASP A 13 -4.07 -1.06 -12.93
CA ASP A 13 -4.33 -0.61 -14.27
C ASP A 13 -5.18 -1.60 -15.04
N SER A 14 -5.84 -2.53 -14.35
CA SER A 14 -6.61 -3.53 -15.07
C SER A 14 -7.89 -2.91 -15.61
N VAL A 15 -8.34 -3.45 -16.71
CA VAL A 15 -9.68 -3.16 -17.13
C VAL A 15 -10.46 -4.33 -16.63
N TRP A 16 -11.76 -4.20 -16.60
CA TRP A 16 -12.56 -5.17 -15.87
C TRP A 16 -12.45 -6.61 -16.37
N MET A 17 -11.91 -6.82 -17.54
CA MET A 17 -11.79 -8.18 -18.03
C MET A 17 -10.39 -8.73 -18.05
N PHE A 18 -9.41 -7.96 -17.71
CA PHE A 18 -8.04 -8.41 -17.84
C PHE A 18 -7.26 -8.25 -16.56
N PRO A 19 -6.26 -9.07 -16.33
CA PRO A 19 -5.44 -8.91 -15.16
C PRO A 19 -4.63 -7.64 -15.24
N ALA A 20 -4.30 -7.12 -14.08
CA ALA A 20 -3.53 -5.89 -14.02
C ALA A 20 -2.06 -6.16 -14.27
N ASP A 21 -1.41 -5.25 -14.98
CA ASP A 21 0.03 -5.35 -15.16
C ASP A 21 0.75 -4.57 -14.07
N THR A 22 0.12 -3.59 -13.49
CA THR A 22 0.74 -2.76 -12.45
C THR A 22 -0.24 -2.59 -11.31
N LYS A 23 0.25 -2.76 -10.10
CA LYS A 23 -0.60 -2.65 -8.92
C LYS A 23 0.08 -1.75 -7.91
N LEU A 24 -0.67 -0.82 -7.35
CA LEU A 24 -0.19 0.08 -6.30
C LEU A 24 -0.89 -0.30 -5.01
N SER A 25 -0.13 -0.52 -3.97
CA SER A 25 -0.69 -0.92 -2.69
C SER A 25 -0.16 0.00 -1.61
N THR A 26 -1.04 0.56 -0.80
CA THR A 26 -0.65 1.35 0.36
C THR A 26 -1.20 0.64 1.58
N VAL A 27 -0.34 0.30 2.51
CA VAL A 27 -0.73 -0.53 3.64
C VAL A 27 -0.21 0.06 4.93
N GLU A 28 -0.78 -0.40 6.02
CA GLU A 28 -0.27 -0.09 7.33
C GLU A 28 0.61 -1.27 7.73
N LEU A 29 1.88 -0.99 8.02
CA LEU A 29 2.82 -2.04 8.36
C LEU A 29 2.67 -2.43 9.82
N PRO A 30 3.05 -3.65 10.16
CA PRO A 30 2.94 -4.07 11.54
C PRO A 30 3.94 -3.33 12.41
N ARG A 31 3.58 -3.08 13.67
CA ARG A 31 4.49 -2.45 14.58
C ARG A 31 5.25 -3.54 15.29
N ILE A 32 6.54 -3.53 15.17
CA ILE A 32 7.38 -4.52 15.81
C ILE A 32 8.29 -3.78 16.74
N THR A 33 8.23 -4.13 18.03
CA THR A 33 9.05 -3.49 19.04
C THR A 33 10.17 -4.44 19.42
N PHE A 34 11.39 -3.95 19.36
CA PHE A 34 12.54 -4.76 19.71
C PHE A 34 12.79 -4.66 21.21
N GLU A 35 13.68 -5.52 21.71
CA GLU A 35 13.92 -5.56 23.15
C GLU A 35 14.42 -4.26 23.71
N ASP A 36 15.13 -3.47 22.93
CA ASP A 36 15.69 -2.24 23.45
C ASP A 36 14.68 -1.09 23.36
N GLY A 37 13.44 -1.38 22.99
CA GLY A 37 12.44 -0.34 22.94
C GLY A 37 12.26 0.31 21.59
N GLU A 38 13.11 -0.03 20.64
CA GLU A 38 12.96 0.55 19.31
C GLU A 38 11.82 -0.09 18.59
N GLU A 39 11.19 0.67 17.72
CA GLU A 39 10.09 0.15 16.92
C GLU A 39 10.43 0.21 15.45
N LEU A 40 10.18 -0.89 14.76
CA LEU A 40 10.34 -0.91 13.33
C LEU A 40 9.15 -0.19 12.74
N TYR A 41 9.37 0.76 11.85
CA TYR A 41 8.33 1.55 11.21
C TYR A 41 7.53 2.41 12.18
N GLY A 42 8.05 2.66 13.38
CA GLY A 42 7.26 3.30 14.42
C GLY A 42 6.77 4.69 14.06
N ASP A 43 7.61 5.50 13.38
CA ASP A 43 7.22 6.86 13.04
C ASP A 43 6.61 6.97 11.64
N ARG A 44 6.73 5.95 10.79
CA ARG A 44 6.14 5.98 9.46
C ARG A 44 5.59 4.61 9.12
N PRO A 45 4.48 4.24 9.75
CA PRO A 45 3.97 2.88 9.60
C PRO A 45 3.20 2.62 8.32
N TYR A 46 2.96 3.63 7.50
CA TYR A 46 2.23 3.41 6.26
C TYR A 46 3.20 3.44 5.08
N GLU A 47 2.96 2.60 4.09
CA GLU A 47 3.89 2.47 2.99
C GLU A 47 3.17 2.21 1.69
N SER A 48 3.59 2.90 0.62
CA SER A 48 3.05 2.64 -0.71
C SER A 48 4.10 1.90 -1.52
N CYS A 49 3.69 0.80 -2.13
CA CYS A 49 4.56 0.00 -2.99
C CYS A 49 3.90 -0.20 -4.33
N ILE A 50 4.70 -0.28 -5.37
CA ILE A 50 4.20 -0.56 -6.69
C ILE A 50 4.74 -1.92 -7.13
N PHE A 51 3.89 -2.72 -7.76
CA PHE A 51 4.24 -4.05 -8.20
C PHE A 51 4.01 -4.13 -9.71
N PHE A 52 4.97 -4.70 -10.41
CA PHE A 52 4.89 -4.79 -11.86
C PHE A 52 4.68 -6.23 -12.33
N ALA A 53 4.25 -6.39 -13.55
CA ALA A 53 3.93 -7.70 -14.09
C ALA A 53 5.11 -8.66 -14.08
N ASN A 54 6.32 -8.14 -14.18
CA ASN A 54 7.50 -9.00 -14.20
C ASN A 54 7.94 -9.45 -12.81
N GLY A 55 7.16 -9.13 -11.78
CA GLY A 55 7.49 -9.54 -10.43
C GLY A 55 8.31 -8.55 -9.64
N GLU A 56 8.71 -7.45 -10.25
CA GLU A 56 9.47 -6.45 -9.53
C GLU A 56 8.56 -5.55 -8.73
N SER A 57 9.09 -4.96 -7.69
CA SER A 57 8.32 -4.03 -6.88
C SER A 57 9.25 -2.99 -6.29
N ASP A 58 8.69 -1.83 -5.99
CA ASP A 58 9.44 -0.75 -5.38
C ASP A 58 8.63 -0.10 -4.30
N VAL A 59 9.29 0.31 -3.24
CA VAL A 59 8.65 1.12 -2.20
C VAL A 59 8.75 2.56 -2.68
N LEU A 60 7.63 3.22 -2.82
CA LEU A 60 7.59 4.56 -3.35
C LEU A 60 7.59 5.62 -2.27
N CYS A 61 6.95 5.38 -1.16
CA CYS A 61 6.83 6.39 -0.13
C CYS A 61 6.36 5.79 1.17
N ARG A 62 6.68 6.47 2.27
CA ARG A 62 6.20 6.07 3.58
C ARG A 62 5.55 7.26 4.23
N TYR A 63 4.59 7.01 5.09
CA TYR A 63 3.79 8.08 5.68
C TYR A 63 3.63 7.87 7.17
N ALA A 64 3.49 8.97 7.88
CA ALA A 64 3.33 8.92 9.33
C ALA A 64 1.89 8.69 9.75
N THR A 65 0.93 9.17 8.97
CA THR A 65 -0.47 9.04 9.33
C THR A 65 -1.27 8.42 8.21
N GLN A 66 -2.42 7.90 8.56
CA GLN A 66 -3.30 7.30 7.57
C GLN A 66 -3.79 8.36 6.58
N GLU A 67 -4.04 9.57 7.06
CA GLU A 67 -4.48 10.64 6.17
C GLU A 67 -3.43 10.97 5.13
N GLU A 68 -2.18 11.02 5.55
CA GLU A 68 -1.10 11.25 4.61
C GLU A 68 -0.98 10.10 3.63
N ALA A 69 -1.21 8.89 4.10
CA ALA A 69 -1.13 7.72 3.24
C ALA A 69 -2.22 7.73 2.18
N ILE A 70 -3.42 8.15 2.56
CA ILE A 70 -4.51 8.24 1.60
C ILE A 70 -4.20 9.30 0.55
N ALA A 71 -3.75 10.47 0.98
CA ALA A 71 -3.42 11.53 0.03
C ALA A 71 -2.28 11.11 -0.88
N GLY A 72 -1.26 10.47 -0.32
CA GLY A 72 -0.13 10.02 -1.13
C GLY A 72 -0.52 8.95 -2.12
N HIS A 73 -1.40 8.04 -1.71
CA HIS A 73 -1.87 7.01 -2.61
C HIS A 73 -2.62 7.63 -3.80
N GLU A 74 -3.44 8.65 -3.53
CA GLU A 74 -4.18 9.32 -4.60
C GLU A 74 -3.24 10.02 -5.57
N GLU A 75 -2.19 10.61 -5.08
CA GLU A 75 -1.22 11.24 -5.95
C GLU A 75 -0.55 10.20 -6.83
N LEU A 76 -0.22 9.05 -6.27
CA LEU A 76 0.42 8.00 -7.04
C LEU A 76 -0.53 7.38 -8.06
N GLU A 77 -1.80 7.30 -7.73
CA GLU A 77 -2.79 6.85 -8.70
C GLU A 77 -2.76 7.74 -9.94
N LYS A 78 -2.68 9.04 -9.72
CA LYS A 78 -2.66 9.95 -10.84
C LYS A 78 -1.37 9.85 -11.61
N LYS A 79 -0.26 9.70 -10.88
CA LYS A 79 1.03 9.64 -11.55
C LYS A 79 1.16 8.43 -12.44
N TYR A 80 0.63 7.29 -12.01
CA TYR A 80 0.78 6.06 -12.77
C TYR A 80 -0.47 5.67 -13.56
N GLY A 81 -1.50 6.48 -13.49
CA GLY A 81 -2.71 6.20 -14.26
C GLY A 81 -3.50 5.01 -13.76
N LEU A 82 -3.51 4.82 -12.45
CA LEU A 82 -4.16 3.64 -11.86
C LEU A 82 -5.49 4.00 -11.25
N LYS A 83 -6.34 3.02 -11.07
CA LYS A 83 -7.65 3.23 -10.49
C LYS A 83 -7.86 2.37 -9.28
N ARG A 84 -8.62 2.88 -8.32
CA ARG A 84 -8.88 2.19 -7.09
C ARG A 84 -9.64 0.90 -7.35
N CYS A 85 -9.22 -0.18 -6.71
CA CYS A 85 -9.86 -1.46 -6.87
C CYS A 85 -11.04 -1.55 -5.95
N SER A 86 -12.21 -1.61 -6.53
CA SER A 86 -13.38 -1.62 -5.69
C SER A 86 -13.75 -3.00 -5.21
N LYS A 87 -13.18 -4.04 -5.82
CA LYS A 87 -13.49 -5.32 -5.37
C LYS A 87 -12.69 -5.84 -4.28
N LEU A 88 -11.88 -5.07 -3.71
CA LEU A 88 -11.10 -5.52 -2.68
C LEU A 88 -11.76 -5.36 -1.41
N LYS A 89 -12.92 -5.48 -1.22
CA LYS A 89 -13.41 -5.30 -0.03
C LYS A 89 -13.54 -6.53 0.53
N ILE A 90 -13.32 -6.78 1.53
CA ILE A 90 -13.39 -7.98 2.06
C ILE A 90 -14.10 -8.13 3.20
#